data_7525b8923a57d0cb5194958b32c4f87b
#
_entry.id   7525b8923a57d0cb5194958b32c4f87b
#
_cell.length_a   1.000
_cell.length_b   1.000
_cell.length_c   1.000
_cell.angle_alpha   90.00
_cell.angle_beta   90.00
_cell.angle_gamma   90.00
#
_symmetry.space_group_name_H-M   'P 1'
#
loop_
_entity.id
_entity.type
_entity.pdbx_description
1 polymer ?
#
loop_
_entity_poly.entity_id
_entity_poly.type
_entity_poly.pdbx_seq_one_letter_code
_entity_poly.pdbx_strand_id
1 'polypeptide(L)'
;FFGMYNIGNQTLDYLTLIGSANTNDWHHIIINLVGYSQDSFISKMWIGAVYFIPIYAVTFAVGILWEILFAVVRKHEINEGLFVSSILFALTCPPDLPLWQAAMGITFGIVIGKEVFGGTGKNFLNPALTGRAFLYFAYPSQLSGDKVWIAGLSDNGITPEGFSGATPLGYAAEDGLSGLTDNFTWFDAFFGHIPGSVGETSIIAIGIAAIILLVTKVASYRIILGTIFGMMLMSSILNLIG
;
A
#
# COMPACT_ATOMS: atom_id res chain seq x y z
N PHE A 1 3.58 -2.57 11.02
CA PHE A 1 3.87 -1.54 12.05
C PHE A 1 4.66 -0.38 11.46
N PHE A 2 5.79 -0.62 10.79
CA PHE A 2 6.59 0.46 10.21
C PHE A 2 5.80 1.32 9.22
N GLY A 3 5.00 0.72 8.35
CA GLY A 3 4.15 1.46 7.41
C GLY A 3 3.16 2.41 8.07
N MET A 4 2.54 1.99 9.18
CA MET A 4 1.66 2.87 9.97
C MET A 4 2.44 4.06 10.53
N TYR A 5 3.64 3.81 11.09
CA TYR A 5 4.50 4.88 11.58
C TYR A 5 4.87 5.86 10.46
N ASN A 6 5.24 5.35 9.29
CA ASN A 6 5.62 6.17 8.14
C ASN A 6 4.46 7.03 7.63
N ILE A 7 3.26 6.46 7.49
CA ILE A 7 2.05 7.22 7.14
C ILE A 7 1.82 8.37 8.14
N GLY A 8 1.83 8.06 9.43
CA GLY A 8 1.60 9.09 10.46
C GLY A 8 2.67 10.16 10.48
N ASN A 9 3.94 9.81 10.24
CA ASN A 9 5.02 10.77 10.15
C ASN A 9 4.80 11.74 8.98
N GLN A 10 4.55 11.23 7.79
CA GLN A 10 4.34 12.04 6.59
C GLN A 10 3.07 12.88 6.67
N THR A 11 1.99 12.35 7.28
CA THR A 11 0.76 13.11 7.53
C THR A 11 1.03 14.30 8.47
N LEU A 12 1.80 14.09 9.55
CA LEU A 12 2.16 15.17 10.47
C LEU A 12 3.06 16.21 9.80
N ASP A 13 4.02 15.79 8.99
CA ASP A 13 4.88 16.71 8.25
C ASP A 13 4.04 17.56 7.28
N TYR A 14 3.10 16.96 6.57
CA TYR A 14 2.16 17.69 5.71
C TYR A 14 1.27 18.65 6.50
N LEU A 15 0.67 18.22 7.61
CA LEU A 15 -0.21 19.05 8.43
C LEU A 15 0.50 20.28 9.03
N THR A 16 1.79 20.16 9.33
CA THR A 16 2.58 21.31 9.80
C THR A 16 2.85 22.33 8.70
N LEU A 17 2.97 21.90 7.46
CA LEU A 17 3.15 22.79 6.31
C LEU A 17 1.89 23.61 6.04
N ILE A 18 0.70 23.00 6.14
CA ILE A 18 -0.57 23.72 5.89
C ILE A 18 -1.11 24.46 7.11
N GLY A 19 -0.54 24.26 8.30
CA GLY A 19 -0.92 24.95 9.53
C GLY A 19 -2.30 24.60 10.11
N SER A 20 -3.04 23.68 9.49
CA SER A 20 -4.36 23.25 9.96
C SER A 20 -4.74 21.86 9.45
N ALA A 21 -5.41 21.08 10.32
CA ALA A 21 -6.09 19.87 9.90
C ALA A 21 -7.49 20.20 9.39
N ASN A 22 -7.94 19.56 8.30
CA ASN A 22 -9.32 19.65 7.87
C ASN A 22 -10.23 18.92 8.87
N THR A 23 -11.01 19.65 9.63
CA THR A 23 -11.84 19.11 10.71
C THR A 23 -13.09 18.36 10.24
N ASN A 24 -13.38 18.35 8.94
CA ASN A 24 -14.60 17.75 8.41
C ASN A 24 -14.47 16.26 8.04
N ASP A 25 -13.25 15.71 8.04
CA ASP A 25 -13.04 14.29 7.78
C ASP A 25 -13.16 13.47 9.07
N TRP A 26 -13.83 12.32 8.98
CA TRP A 26 -14.02 11.39 10.10
C TRP A 26 -12.70 10.86 10.69
N HIS A 27 -11.65 10.76 9.90
CA HIS A 27 -10.32 10.38 10.38
C HIS A 27 -9.83 11.37 11.45
N HIS A 28 -10.01 12.67 11.24
CA HIS A 28 -9.59 13.69 12.19
C HIS A 28 -10.33 13.62 13.52
N ILE A 29 -11.60 13.21 13.52
CA ILE A 29 -12.37 12.99 14.76
C ILE A 29 -11.70 11.91 15.61
N ILE A 30 -11.26 10.83 15.00
CA ILE A 30 -10.61 9.70 15.70
C ILE A 30 -9.17 10.05 16.07
N ILE A 31 -8.43 10.75 15.21
CA ILE A 31 -7.05 11.17 15.47
C ILE A 31 -6.99 12.12 16.69
N ASN A 32 -7.98 13.00 16.84
CA ASN A 32 -8.07 13.93 17.95
C ASN A 32 -8.14 13.26 19.34
N LEU A 33 -8.49 11.99 19.44
CA LEU A 33 -8.48 11.24 20.70
C LEU A 33 -7.07 11.11 21.31
N VAL A 34 -6.05 11.03 20.47
CA VAL A 34 -4.63 10.95 20.89
C VAL A 34 -3.90 12.26 20.64
N GLY A 35 -4.35 13.02 19.64
CA GLY A 35 -3.80 14.32 19.25
C GLY A 35 -2.67 14.23 18.22
N TYR A 36 -2.29 15.42 17.73
CA TYR A 36 -1.27 15.63 16.71
C TYR A 36 0.04 16.05 17.38
N SER A 37 0.93 15.12 17.67
CA SER A 37 2.25 15.42 18.24
C SER A 37 3.35 14.86 17.35
N GLN A 38 4.21 15.74 16.81
CA GLN A 38 5.33 15.35 15.95
C GLN A 38 6.40 14.54 16.70
N ASP A 39 6.60 14.79 17.98
CA ASP A 39 7.62 14.10 18.76
C ASP A 39 7.14 12.77 19.34
N SER A 40 5.83 12.50 19.29
CA SER A 40 5.25 11.30 19.88
C SER A 40 5.19 10.15 18.88
N PHE A 41 5.92 9.07 19.16
CA PHE A 41 5.81 7.80 18.43
C PHE A 41 4.37 7.25 18.44
N ILE A 42 3.65 7.40 19.55
CA ILE A 42 2.27 6.91 19.69
C ILE A 42 1.34 7.70 18.78
N SER A 43 1.49 9.02 18.67
CA SER A 43 0.69 9.84 17.76
C SER A 43 0.89 9.43 16.30
N LYS A 44 2.15 9.23 15.86
CA LYS A 44 2.46 8.76 14.51
C LYS A 44 1.85 7.39 14.21
N MET A 45 2.00 6.44 15.15
CA MET A 45 1.41 5.11 15.02
C MET A 45 -0.12 5.15 14.97
N TRP A 46 -0.74 6.01 15.78
CA TRP A 46 -2.19 6.17 15.84
C TRP A 46 -2.75 6.72 14.54
N ILE A 47 -2.16 7.80 14.01
CA ILE A 47 -2.56 8.38 12.74
C ILE A 47 -2.51 7.34 11.63
N GLY A 48 -1.38 6.65 11.45
CA GLY A 48 -1.26 5.61 10.44
C GLY A 48 -2.21 4.43 10.64
N ALA A 49 -2.54 4.08 11.88
CA ALA A 49 -3.52 3.05 12.20
C ALA A 49 -4.94 3.48 11.78
N VAL A 50 -5.31 4.74 12.00
CA VAL A 50 -6.63 5.29 11.64
C VAL A 50 -6.86 5.23 10.13
N TYR A 51 -5.83 5.42 9.31
CA TYR A 51 -5.94 5.28 7.85
C TYR A 51 -5.87 3.81 7.38
N PHE A 52 -4.99 3.01 7.95
CA PHE A 52 -4.78 1.63 7.48
C PHE A 52 -5.84 0.62 7.95
N ILE A 53 -6.21 0.68 9.26
CA ILE A 53 -7.10 -0.35 9.85
C ILE A 53 -8.47 -0.40 9.17
N PRO A 54 -9.14 0.71 8.83
CA PRO A 54 -10.43 0.66 8.14
C PRO A 54 -10.34 0.01 6.76
N ILE A 55 -9.29 0.31 5.98
CA ILE A 55 -9.06 -0.33 4.68
C ILE A 55 -8.90 -1.84 4.87
N TYR A 56 -8.06 -2.27 5.81
CA TYR A 56 -7.88 -3.69 6.10
C TYR A 56 -9.16 -4.35 6.61
N ALA A 57 -9.91 -3.70 7.50
CA ALA A 57 -11.16 -4.24 8.02
C ALA A 57 -12.21 -4.45 6.93
N VAL A 58 -12.36 -3.50 6.01
CA VAL A 58 -13.28 -3.61 4.87
C VAL A 58 -12.83 -4.70 3.91
N THR A 59 -11.54 -4.75 3.55
CA THR A 59 -11.01 -5.78 2.64
C THR A 59 -11.17 -7.17 3.23
N PHE A 60 -10.96 -7.32 4.54
CA PHE A 60 -11.15 -8.58 5.24
C PHE A 60 -12.64 -8.98 5.32
N ALA A 61 -13.51 -8.05 5.72
CA ALA A 61 -14.94 -8.32 5.86
C ALA A 61 -15.60 -8.68 4.50
N VAL A 62 -15.29 -7.94 3.46
CA VAL A 62 -15.81 -8.23 2.10
C VAL A 62 -15.18 -9.50 1.55
N GLY A 63 -13.89 -9.71 1.80
CA GLY A 63 -13.19 -10.92 1.38
C GLY A 63 -13.78 -12.18 2.00
N ILE A 64 -14.03 -12.19 3.32
CA ILE A 64 -14.62 -13.34 4.01
C ILE A 64 -16.06 -13.60 3.56
N LEU A 65 -16.82 -12.55 3.25
CA LEU A 65 -18.17 -12.68 2.71
C LEU A 65 -18.17 -13.45 1.39
N TRP A 66 -17.30 -13.09 0.45
CA TRP A 66 -17.14 -13.82 -0.81
C TRP A 66 -16.64 -15.25 -0.61
N GLU A 67 -15.66 -15.47 0.27
CA GLU A 67 -15.14 -16.79 0.57
C GLU A 67 -16.23 -17.72 1.14
N ILE A 68 -17.05 -17.22 2.08
CA ILE A 68 -18.19 -17.97 2.64
C ILE A 68 -19.19 -18.28 1.55
N LEU A 69 -19.55 -17.30 0.71
CA LEU A 69 -20.52 -17.50 -0.37
C LEU A 69 -20.08 -18.64 -1.30
N PHE A 70 -18.82 -18.61 -1.78
CA PHE A 70 -18.30 -19.66 -2.67
C PHE A 70 -18.08 -20.99 -1.95
N ALA A 71 -17.70 -21.00 -0.68
CA ALA A 71 -17.58 -22.19 0.14
C ALA A 71 -18.94 -22.92 0.28
N VAL A 72 -20.02 -22.17 0.56
CA VAL A 72 -21.38 -22.71 0.64
C VAL A 72 -21.86 -23.25 -0.72
N VAL A 73 -21.69 -22.49 -1.80
CA VAL A 73 -22.13 -22.88 -3.14
C VAL A 73 -21.39 -24.12 -3.65
N ARG A 74 -20.07 -24.19 -3.42
CA ARG A 74 -19.22 -25.27 -3.89
C ARG A 74 -19.03 -26.41 -2.90
N LYS A 75 -19.55 -26.28 -1.67
CA LYS A 75 -19.47 -27.27 -0.61
C LYS A 75 -18.02 -27.64 -0.23
N HIS A 76 -17.16 -26.65 -0.10
CA HIS A 76 -15.79 -26.82 0.40
C HIS A 76 -15.56 -25.97 1.67
N GLU A 77 -14.49 -26.23 2.37
CA GLU A 77 -14.09 -25.47 3.57
C GLU A 77 -13.55 -24.09 3.17
N ILE A 78 -13.70 -23.12 4.08
CA ILE A 78 -13.14 -21.78 3.92
C ILE A 78 -11.62 -21.90 3.97
N ASN A 79 -10.94 -21.28 3.01
CA ASN A 79 -9.50 -21.36 2.90
C ASN A 79 -8.81 -20.20 3.62
N GLU A 80 -7.75 -20.51 4.41
CA GLU A 80 -6.96 -19.53 5.14
C GLU A 80 -6.22 -18.52 4.23
N GLY A 81 -6.07 -18.81 2.93
CA GLY A 81 -5.48 -17.91 1.96
C GLY A 81 -6.17 -16.55 1.84
N LEU A 82 -7.41 -16.43 2.36
CA LEU A 82 -8.12 -15.17 2.47
C LEU A 82 -7.37 -14.14 3.34
N PHE A 83 -6.84 -14.57 4.50
CA PHE A 83 -6.10 -13.67 5.40
C PHE A 83 -4.92 -13.04 4.68
N VAL A 84 -4.19 -13.85 3.91
CA VAL A 84 -3.05 -13.39 3.13
C VAL A 84 -3.49 -12.43 2.01
N SER A 85 -4.53 -12.78 1.26
CA SER A 85 -5.03 -11.94 0.16
C SER A 85 -5.52 -10.58 0.65
N SER A 86 -6.28 -10.55 1.76
CA SER A 86 -6.82 -9.31 2.31
C SER A 86 -5.75 -8.38 2.85
N ILE A 87 -4.78 -8.90 3.62
CA ILE A 87 -3.71 -8.08 4.17
C ILE A 87 -2.76 -7.59 3.06
N LEU A 88 -2.40 -8.42 2.09
CA LEU A 88 -1.55 -8.02 0.98
C LEU A 88 -2.22 -6.94 0.14
N PHE A 89 -3.53 -7.08 -0.15
CA PHE A 89 -4.25 -6.05 -0.89
C PHE A 89 -4.24 -4.72 -0.13
N ALA A 90 -4.59 -4.72 1.17
CA ALA A 90 -4.59 -3.51 1.98
C ALA A 90 -3.19 -2.85 2.07
N LEU A 91 -2.13 -3.65 2.17
CA LEU A 91 -0.74 -3.15 2.21
C LEU A 91 -0.27 -2.51 0.89
N THR A 92 -0.86 -2.87 -0.24
CA THR A 92 -0.53 -2.29 -1.56
C THR A 92 -1.37 -1.06 -1.92
N CYS A 93 -2.37 -0.72 -1.11
CA CYS A 93 -3.23 0.43 -1.34
C CYS A 93 -2.64 1.73 -0.77
N PRO A 94 -3.00 2.89 -1.35
CA PRO A 94 -2.72 4.18 -0.73
C PRO A 94 -3.55 4.38 0.55
N PRO A 95 -3.08 5.22 1.48
CA PRO A 95 -3.76 5.44 2.76
C PRO A 95 -5.14 6.13 2.62
N ASP A 96 -5.33 7.00 1.63
CA ASP A 96 -6.59 7.74 1.40
C ASP A 96 -7.56 6.99 0.47
N LEU A 97 -7.36 5.68 0.25
CA LEU A 97 -8.25 4.92 -0.62
C LEU A 97 -9.67 4.88 -0.03
N PRO A 98 -10.72 5.34 -0.76
CA PRO A 98 -12.09 5.24 -0.31
C PRO A 98 -12.50 3.79 0.00
N LEU A 99 -13.15 3.57 1.15
CA LEU A 99 -13.47 2.22 1.64
C LEU A 99 -14.33 1.41 0.66
N TRP A 100 -15.23 2.07 -0.08
CA TRP A 100 -16.04 1.39 -1.09
C TRP A 100 -15.21 0.93 -2.29
N GLN A 101 -14.16 1.67 -2.67
CA GLN A 101 -13.22 1.23 -3.71
C GLN A 101 -12.38 0.05 -3.21
N ALA A 102 -11.93 0.07 -1.96
CA ALA A 102 -11.27 -1.07 -1.34
C ALA A 102 -12.16 -2.33 -1.38
N ALA A 103 -13.47 -2.18 -1.08
CA ALA A 103 -14.45 -3.27 -1.19
C ALA A 103 -14.60 -3.78 -2.63
N MET A 104 -14.64 -2.89 -3.62
CA MET A 104 -14.73 -3.27 -5.03
C MET A 104 -13.46 -3.97 -5.51
N GLY A 105 -12.29 -3.45 -5.14
CA GLY A 105 -10.99 -4.03 -5.50
C GLY A 105 -10.81 -5.45 -4.98
N ILE A 106 -11.07 -5.67 -3.68
CA ILE A 106 -10.95 -7.02 -3.11
C ILE A 106 -12.02 -7.98 -3.66
N THR A 107 -13.23 -7.49 -3.95
CA THR A 107 -14.27 -8.26 -4.63
C THR A 107 -13.78 -8.76 -5.99
N PHE A 108 -13.26 -7.87 -6.82
CA PHE A 108 -12.71 -8.25 -8.12
C PHE A 108 -11.54 -9.24 -7.97
N GLY A 109 -10.63 -8.97 -7.05
CA GLY A 109 -9.50 -9.83 -6.77
C GLY A 109 -9.89 -11.24 -6.37
N ILE A 110 -10.83 -11.40 -5.46
CA ILE A 110 -11.29 -12.72 -4.99
C ILE A 110 -12.16 -13.39 -6.04
N VAL A 111 -13.18 -12.73 -6.56
CA VAL A 111 -14.13 -13.36 -7.50
C VAL A 111 -13.44 -13.70 -8.81
N ILE A 112 -12.85 -12.71 -9.45
CA ILE A 112 -12.24 -12.87 -10.79
C ILE A 112 -10.83 -13.46 -10.70
N GLY A 113 -10.00 -12.99 -9.75
CA GLY A 113 -8.61 -13.44 -9.64
C GLY A 113 -8.44 -14.83 -9.03
N LYS A 114 -9.43 -15.33 -8.28
CA LYS A 114 -9.32 -16.58 -7.54
C LYS A 114 -10.48 -17.55 -7.81
N GLU A 115 -11.71 -17.13 -7.51
CA GLU A 115 -12.85 -18.05 -7.47
C GLU A 115 -13.29 -18.54 -8.85
N VAL A 116 -13.24 -17.69 -9.88
CA VAL A 116 -13.55 -18.10 -11.27
C VAL A 116 -12.70 -19.28 -11.73
N PHE A 117 -11.47 -19.37 -11.26
CA PHE A 117 -10.53 -20.47 -11.60
C PHE A 117 -10.70 -21.71 -10.72
N GLY A 118 -11.55 -21.66 -9.70
CA GLY A 118 -11.81 -22.82 -8.82
C GLY A 118 -11.28 -22.67 -7.39
N GLY A 119 -10.83 -21.49 -6.99
CA GLY A 119 -10.40 -21.15 -5.63
C GLY A 119 -8.90 -21.33 -5.40
N THR A 120 -8.52 -21.36 -4.13
CA THR A 120 -7.10 -21.41 -3.70
C THR A 120 -6.38 -22.65 -4.27
N GLY A 121 -5.20 -22.41 -4.83
CA GLY A 121 -4.36 -23.43 -5.44
C GLY A 121 -4.69 -23.76 -6.90
N LYS A 122 -5.82 -23.28 -7.43
CA LYS A 122 -6.21 -23.44 -8.85
C LYS A 122 -6.13 -22.12 -9.61
N ASN A 123 -6.00 -21.01 -8.92
CA ASN A 123 -5.82 -19.70 -9.50
C ASN A 123 -4.36 -19.49 -9.96
N PHE A 124 -4.17 -18.94 -11.15
CA PHE A 124 -2.85 -18.54 -11.65
C PHE A 124 -2.56 -17.05 -11.40
N LEU A 125 -3.59 -16.26 -11.06
CA LEU A 125 -3.47 -14.87 -10.70
C LEU A 125 -3.36 -14.71 -9.18
N ASN A 126 -2.59 -13.72 -8.74
CA ASN A 126 -2.61 -13.31 -7.33
C ASN A 126 -3.83 -12.43 -7.07
N PRO A 127 -4.76 -12.81 -6.17
CA PRO A 127 -6.00 -12.07 -5.94
C PRO A 127 -5.79 -10.62 -5.49
N ALA A 128 -4.80 -10.38 -4.63
CA ALA A 128 -4.49 -9.03 -4.16
C ALA A 128 -4.01 -8.12 -5.30
N LEU A 129 -3.08 -8.62 -6.12
CA LEU A 129 -2.56 -7.86 -7.26
C LEU A 129 -3.61 -7.67 -8.35
N THR A 130 -4.48 -8.66 -8.57
CA THR A 130 -5.59 -8.57 -9.52
C THR A 130 -6.59 -7.49 -9.10
N GLY A 131 -6.93 -7.44 -7.81
CA GLY A 131 -7.79 -6.39 -7.26
C GLY A 131 -7.16 -5.00 -7.37
N ARG A 132 -5.86 -4.88 -7.09
CA ARG A 132 -5.13 -3.62 -7.25
C ARG A 132 -5.07 -3.18 -8.72
N ALA A 133 -4.79 -4.09 -9.65
CA ALA A 133 -4.78 -3.80 -11.07
C ALA A 133 -6.16 -3.31 -11.55
N PHE A 134 -7.24 -3.96 -11.11
CA PHE A 134 -8.58 -3.50 -11.40
C PHE A 134 -8.80 -2.04 -10.93
N LEU A 135 -8.45 -1.72 -9.70
CA LEU A 135 -8.58 -0.35 -9.18
C LEU A 135 -7.73 0.65 -9.96
N TYR A 136 -6.52 0.27 -10.35
CA TYR A 136 -5.62 1.13 -11.11
C TYR A 136 -6.22 1.53 -12.47
N PHE A 137 -6.90 0.61 -13.14
CA PHE A 137 -7.55 0.91 -14.43
C PHE A 137 -8.93 1.56 -14.27
N ALA A 138 -9.68 1.19 -13.23
CA ALA A 138 -11.03 1.71 -13.01
C ALA A 138 -11.03 3.09 -12.34
N TYR A 139 -10.10 3.33 -11.41
CA TYR A 139 -10.01 4.53 -10.57
C TYR A 139 -8.57 5.05 -10.46
N PRO A 140 -7.95 5.43 -11.57
CA PRO A 140 -6.53 5.80 -11.60
C PRO A 140 -6.21 6.99 -10.69
N SER A 141 -7.10 7.96 -10.55
CA SER A 141 -6.89 9.16 -9.75
C SER A 141 -6.76 8.91 -8.24
N GLN A 142 -7.25 7.78 -7.75
CA GLN A 142 -7.12 7.37 -6.34
C GLN A 142 -5.98 6.36 -6.10
N LEU A 143 -5.35 5.84 -7.16
CA LEU A 143 -4.25 4.89 -7.04
C LEU A 143 -2.93 5.37 -7.60
N SER A 144 -2.94 6.48 -8.31
CA SER A 144 -1.76 7.03 -8.99
C SER A 144 -1.74 8.54 -8.88
N GLY A 145 -0.57 9.13 -8.91
CA GLY A 145 -0.37 10.56 -8.83
C GLY A 145 0.35 10.98 -7.54
N ASP A 146 0.47 12.28 -7.38
CA ASP A 146 1.24 12.94 -6.31
C ASP A 146 0.43 13.23 -5.02
N LYS A 147 -0.88 12.96 -5.02
CA LYS A 147 -1.76 13.31 -3.89
C LYS A 147 -2.22 12.13 -3.05
N VAL A 148 -2.06 10.92 -3.54
CA VAL A 148 -2.68 9.73 -2.94
C VAL A 148 -1.81 9.02 -1.89
N TRP A 149 -0.51 9.33 -1.83
CA TRP A 149 0.44 8.60 -0.99
C TRP A 149 0.65 9.20 0.39
N ILE A 150 0.22 10.45 0.59
CA ILE A 150 0.25 11.13 1.89
C ILE A 150 -1.19 11.26 2.39
N ALA A 151 -1.45 10.69 3.55
CA ALA A 151 -2.78 10.66 4.13
C ALA A 151 -3.31 12.08 4.42
N GLY A 152 -4.54 12.35 3.99
CA GLY A 152 -5.20 13.64 4.12
C GLY A 152 -4.84 14.67 3.05
N LEU A 153 -3.88 14.39 2.15
CA LEU A 153 -3.50 15.33 1.10
C LEU A 153 -4.58 15.44 0.01
N SER A 154 -5.23 14.32 -0.33
CA SER A 154 -6.31 14.29 -1.32
C SER A 154 -7.58 14.99 -0.82
N ASP A 155 -7.89 14.88 0.46
CA ASP A 155 -9.14 15.36 1.05
C ASP A 155 -9.11 16.85 1.40
N ASN A 156 -7.96 17.38 1.76
CA ASN A 156 -7.82 18.79 2.13
C ASN A 156 -7.83 19.73 0.93
N GLY A 157 -7.53 19.24 -0.28
CA GLY A 157 -7.50 20.06 -1.50
C GLY A 157 -6.45 21.19 -1.48
N ILE A 158 -5.68 21.31 -0.40
CA ILE A 158 -4.65 22.33 -0.19
C ILE A 158 -3.29 21.65 -0.43
N THR A 159 -2.70 21.93 -1.57
CA THR A 159 -1.30 21.59 -1.83
C THR A 159 -0.46 22.84 -1.61
N PRO A 160 0.43 22.87 -0.60
CA PRO A 160 1.37 23.98 -0.45
C PRO A 160 2.21 24.18 -1.72
N GLU A 161 2.53 25.43 -2.06
CA GLU A 161 3.39 25.70 -3.20
C GLU A 161 4.74 24.96 -3.03
N GLY A 162 5.14 24.23 -4.07
CA GLY A 162 6.37 23.44 -4.06
C GLY A 162 6.32 22.11 -3.29
N PHE A 163 5.16 21.70 -2.78
CA PHE A 163 4.99 20.41 -2.11
C PHE A 163 4.36 19.37 -3.06
N SER A 164 4.97 18.22 -3.16
CA SER A 164 4.44 17.06 -3.88
C SER A 164 4.52 15.82 -3.00
N GLY A 165 3.46 15.03 -2.97
CA GLY A 165 3.42 13.71 -2.33
C GLY A 165 3.80 12.58 -3.29
N ALA A 166 4.47 12.89 -4.40
CA ALA A 166 4.90 11.89 -5.37
C ALA A 166 5.86 10.87 -4.76
N THR A 167 5.78 9.64 -5.25
CA THR A 167 6.73 8.60 -4.87
C THR A 167 8.11 8.87 -5.52
N PRO A 168 9.21 8.27 -5.00
CA PRO A 168 10.51 8.35 -5.66
C PRO A 168 10.48 7.99 -7.15
N LEU A 169 9.65 7.00 -7.54
CA LEU A 169 9.45 6.65 -8.96
C LEU A 169 8.70 7.72 -9.73
N GLY A 170 7.76 8.44 -9.10
CA GLY A 170 7.08 9.58 -9.70
C GLY A 170 8.07 10.69 -10.07
N TYR A 171 8.90 11.12 -9.13
CA TYR A 171 9.96 12.10 -9.37
C TYR A 171 10.97 11.63 -10.43
N ALA A 172 11.36 10.36 -10.40
CA ALA A 172 12.26 9.83 -11.42
C ALA A 172 11.64 9.80 -12.82
N ALA A 173 10.32 9.66 -12.93
CA ALA A 173 9.61 9.66 -14.21
C ALA A 173 9.45 11.06 -14.80
N GLU A 174 9.33 12.11 -13.96
CA GLU A 174 9.14 13.50 -14.37
C GLU A 174 10.48 14.19 -14.64
N ASP A 175 11.42 14.11 -13.69
CA ASP A 175 12.68 14.88 -13.70
C ASP A 175 13.94 14.00 -13.83
N GLY A 176 13.78 12.70 -14.05
CA GLY A 176 14.88 11.76 -14.13
C GLY A 176 15.61 11.54 -12.80
N LEU A 177 16.90 11.25 -12.87
CA LEU A 177 17.73 11.01 -11.68
C LEU A 177 17.90 12.24 -10.78
N SER A 178 17.86 13.45 -11.35
CA SER A 178 17.93 14.70 -10.59
C SER A 178 16.74 14.86 -9.68
N GLY A 179 15.53 14.64 -10.17
CA GLY A 179 14.32 14.69 -9.34
C GLY A 179 14.36 13.74 -8.16
N LEU A 180 14.96 12.55 -8.35
CA LEU A 180 15.13 11.58 -7.28
C LEU A 180 16.14 12.06 -6.22
N THR A 181 17.33 12.50 -6.65
CA THR A 181 18.45 12.85 -5.73
C THR A 181 18.22 14.15 -4.98
N ASP A 182 17.46 15.07 -5.56
CA ASP A 182 17.15 16.37 -4.94
C ASP A 182 16.08 16.24 -3.83
N ASN A 183 15.18 15.26 -3.93
CA ASN A 183 14.06 15.10 -2.99
C ASN A 183 14.28 13.98 -1.97
N PHE A 184 15.09 12.97 -2.26
CA PHE A 184 15.28 11.82 -1.38
C PHE A 184 16.75 11.47 -1.21
N THR A 185 17.15 11.17 0.03
CA THR A 185 18.46 10.58 0.30
C THR A 185 18.41 9.05 0.16
N TRP A 186 19.56 8.45 -0.06
CA TRP A 186 19.69 6.99 -0.09
C TRP A 186 19.22 6.34 1.24
N PHE A 187 19.46 7.04 2.36
CA PHE A 187 19.02 6.59 3.68
C PHE A 187 17.51 6.63 3.82
N ASP A 188 16.83 7.65 3.31
CA ASP A 188 15.36 7.73 3.34
C ASP A 188 14.73 6.57 2.59
N ALA A 189 15.25 6.25 1.39
CA ALA A 189 14.80 5.10 0.60
C ALA A 189 15.10 3.76 1.30
N PHE A 190 16.25 3.64 1.97
CA PHE A 190 16.66 2.39 2.65
C PHE A 190 15.85 2.15 3.93
N PHE A 191 15.67 3.17 4.76
CA PHE A 191 14.85 3.08 5.97
C PHE A 191 13.36 3.09 5.67
N GLY A 192 12.95 3.72 4.55
CA GLY A 192 11.56 3.76 4.10
C GLY A 192 10.80 5.01 4.54
N HIS A 193 11.48 6.12 4.81
CA HIS A 193 10.86 7.43 5.07
C HIS A 193 10.51 8.13 3.75
N ILE A 194 9.77 7.40 2.90
CA ILE A 194 9.37 7.85 1.56
C ILE A 194 7.87 7.68 1.37
N PRO A 195 7.21 8.52 0.54
CA PRO A 195 5.82 8.32 0.14
C PRO A 195 5.65 7.02 -0.63
N GLY A 196 4.57 6.30 -0.37
CA GLY A 196 4.27 5.04 -1.04
C GLY A 196 3.14 4.27 -0.38
N SER A 197 2.88 3.06 -0.87
CA SER A 197 1.89 2.17 -0.25
C SER A 197 2.32 1.75 1.15
N VAL A 198 1.33 1.39 1.97
CA VAL A 198 1.54 1.10 3.41
C VAL A 198 2.62 0.05 3.67
N GLY A 199 2.73 -0.96 2.80
CA GLY A 199 3.62 -2.12 3.00
C GLY A 199 4.94 -2.10 2.25
N GLU A 200 5.20 -1.10 1.39
CA GLU A 200 6.26 -1.18 0.38
C GLU A 200 7.38 -0.14 0.56
N THR A 201 7.47 0.54 1.69
CA THR A 201 8.41 1.66 1.84
C THR A 201 9.77 1.26 2.41
N SER A 202 9.85 0.35 3.38
CA SER A 202 11.10 0.03 4.09
C SER A 202 11.83 -1.20 3.54
N ILE A 203 13.00 -1.01 2.96
CA ILE A 203 13.87 -2.11 2.49
C ILE A 203 14.31 -2.99 3.66
N ILE A 204 14.60 -2.39 4.83
CA ILE A 204 15.01 -3.15 6.02
C ILE A 204 13.88 -4.08 6.48
N ALA A 205 12.65 -3.55 6.61
CA ALA A 205 11.52 -4.35 7.06
C ALA A 205 11.21 -5.50 6.09
N ILE A 206 11.25 -5.22 4.78
CA ILE A 206 11.10 -6.23 3.72
C ILE A 206 12.22 -7.26 3.78
N GLY A 207 13.48 -6.82 3.97
CA GLY A 207 14.63 -7.71 4.09
C GLY A 207 14.53 -8.65 5.29
N ILE A 208 14.14 -8.15 6.46
CA ILE A 208 13.91 -8.99 7.66
C ILE A 208 12.81 -10.01 7.40
N ALA A 209 11.69 -9.60 6.80
CA ALA A 209 10.59 -10.50 6.45
C ALA A 209 11.06 -11.58 5.45
N ALA A 210 11.82 -11.19 4.43
CA ALA A 210 12.39 -12.14 3.46
C ALA A 210 13.31 -13.16 4.11
N ILE A 211 14.17 -12.73 5.04
CA ILE A 211 15.06 -13.64 5.80
C ILE A 211 14.24 -14.63 6.62
N ILE A 212 13.21 -14.17 7.33
CA ILE A 212 12.33 -15.06 8.12
C ILE A 212 11.67 -16.10 7.21
N LEU A 213 11.11 -15.69 6.06
CA LEU A 213 10.47 -16.59 5.11
C LEU A 213 11.45 -17.60 4.49
N LEU A 214 12.72 -17.22 4.28
CA LEU A 214 13.76 -18.11 3.79
C LEU A 214 14.19 -19.12 4.86
N VAL A 215 14.41 -18.66 6.09
CA VAL A 215 14.82 -19.54 7.22
C VAL A 215 13.71 -20.55 7.56
N THR A 216 12.45 -20.11 7.53
CA THR A 216 11.28 -20.99 7.75
C THR A 216 10.96 -21.89 6.55
N LYS A 217 11.68 -21.75 5.43
CA LYS A 217 11.48 -22.49 4.16
C LYS A 217 10.07 -22.30 3.55
N VAL A 218 9.37 -21.24 3.92
CA VAL A 218 8.09 -20.86 3.31
C VAL A 218 8.31 -20.27 1.91
N ALA A 219 9.35 -19.45 1.76
CA ALA A 219 9.73 -18.87 0.47
C ALA A 219 10.94 -19.59 -0.15
N SER A 220 10.96 -19.64 -1.48
CA SER A 220 12.08 -20.20 -2.25
C SER A 220 13.10 -19.10 -2.58
N TYR A 221 14.37 -19.30 -2.20
CA TYR A 221 15.45 -18.37 -2.58
C TYR A 221 15.62 -18.25 -4.09
N ARG A 222 15.27 -19.31 -4.84
CA ARG A 222 15.35 -19.31 -6.32
C ARG A 222 14.38 -18.31 -6.93
N ILE A 223 13.16 -18.20 -6.38
CA ILE A 223 12.15 -17.23 -6.84
C ILE A 223 12.61 -15.82 -6.51
N ILE A 224 13.06 -15.57 -5.28
CA ILE A 224 13.54 -14.24 -4.84
C ILE A 224 14.70 -13.78 -5.72
N LEU A 225 15.73 -14.61 -5.87
CA LEU A 225 16.89 -14.28 -6.71
C LEU A 225 16.50 -14.12 -8.18
N GLY A 226 15.65 -15.00 -8.71
CA GLY A 226 15.16 -14.90 -10.09
C GLY A 226 14.42 -13.60 -10.36
N THR A 227 13.60 -13.14 -9.43
CA THR A 227 12.89 -11.85 -9.53
C THR A 227 13.86 -10.68 -9.51
N ILE A 228 14.83 -10.67 -8.57
CA ILE A 228 15.83 -9.60 -8.47
C ILE A 228 16.69 -9.55 -9.75
N PHE A 229 17.22 -10.69 -10.20
CA PHE A 229 18.02 -10.73 -11.44
C PHE A 229 17.21 -10.34 -12.67
N GLY A 230 15.96 -10.79 -12.78
CA GLY A 230 15.08 -10.42 -13.88
C GLY A 230 14.80 -8.92 -13.92
N MET A 231 14.55 -8.30 -12.77
CA MET A 231 14.37 -6.85 -12.64
C MET A 231 15.64 -6.10 -13.05
N MET A 232 16.80 -6.48 -12.52
CA MET A 232 18.08 -5.84 -12.84
C MET A 232 18.43 -5.98 -14.33
N LEU A 233 18.23 -7.16 -14.91
CA LEU A 233 18.48 -7.41 -16.32
C LEU A 233 17.59 -6.56 -17.22
N MET A 234 16.27 -6.56 -16.94
CA MET A 234 15.32 -5.78 -17.74
C MET A 234 15.57 -4.28 -17.63
N SER A 235 15.83 -3.79 -16.43
CA SER A 235 16.18 -2.38 -16.22
C SER A 235 17.45 -1.97 -16.97
N SER A 236 18.48 -2.84 -16.96
CA SER A 236 19.71 -2.60 -17.71
C SER A 236 19.47 -2.57 -19.22
N ILE A 237 18.66 -3.49 -19.74
CA ILE A 237 18.31 -3.53 -21.17
C ILE A 237 17.55 -2.25 -21.57
N LEU A 238 16.55 -1.84 -20.78
CA LEU A 238 15.78 -0.62 -21.06
C LEU A 238 16.67 0.63 -21.04
N ASN A 239 17.59 0.75 -20.09
CA ASN A 239 18.55 1.85 -20.04
C ASN A 239 19.57 1.86 -21.20
N LEU A 240 19.79 0.73 -21.88
CA LEU A 240 20.66 0.68 -23.05
C LEU A 240 19.94 1.03 -24.36
N ILE A 241 18.60 0.91 -24.36
CA ILE A 241 17.75 1.16 -25.54
C ILE A 241 17.19 2.59 -25.55
N GLY A 242 16.93 3.19 -24.37
CA GLY A 242 16.38 4.53 -24.19
C GLY A 242 17.42 5.56 -23.86
#